data_d6e36d58a84ae9f8e0312c1082cb86f3
#
_entry.id   d6e36d58a84ae9f8e0312c1082cb86f3
#
_cell.length_a   1.000
_cell.length_b   1.000
_cell.length_c   1.000
_cell.angle_alpha   90.00
_cell.angle_beta   90.00
_cell.angle_gamma   90.00
#
_symmetry.space_group_name_H-M   'P 1'
#
loop_
_entity.id
_entity.type
_entity.pdbx_description
1 polymer ?
#
loop_
_entity_poly.entity_id
_entity_poly.type
_entity_poly.pdbx_seq_one_letter_code
_entity_poly.pdbx_strand_id
1 'polypeptide(L)'
;MPRYRKLQKGEIMIMLYKILTALVCLAVMVLAPIFVKEQRGGPCWRSLFVKMVAATGYMAAGGLCVAMTGVCSPFDKWMLLGLFGSWIGDLFLHLWQTKVFPAIGFLGFLSAHFFFIAAYWTGIRAMAPDRAFFTWPEIAFVALFDVFFVIFAVKTGLNLKGVIAVPIVIYATVITTMLCKAAVLGITAVQTGAAHGAFVLICALAGALLFVASDFTISILMFNEKQKKNYPLKMFNIVTYFAAELLLAFLIALI
;
A
#
# COMPACT_ATOMS: atom_id res chain seq x y z
N MET A 1 -10.23 -41.19 -16.19
CA MET A 1 -11.35 -40.33 -15.77
C MET A 1 -11.17 -39.52 -14.47
N PRO A 2 -10.65 -40.03 -13.34
CA PRO A 2 -10.51 -39.23 -12.10
C PRO A 2 -9.53 -38.04 -12.20
N ARG A 3 -8.44 -38.16 -12.95
CA ARG A 3 -7.44 -37.12 -13.16
C ARG A 3 -7.98 -35.91 -13.92
N TYR A 4 -8.82 -36.14 -14.95
CA TYR A 4 -9.45 -35.10 -15.75
C TYR A 4 -10.45 -34.27 -14.93
N ARG A 5 -11.29 -34.92 -14.08
CA ARG A 5 -12.21 -34.22 -13.17
C ARG A 5 -11.49 -33.37 -12.12
N LYS A 6 -10.29 -33.79 -11.68
CA LYS A 6 -9.49 -33.04 -10.69
C LYS A 6 -8.88 -31.78 -11.29
N LEU A 7 -8.40 -31.86 -12.55
CA LEU A 7 -7.90 -30.70 -13.31
C LEU A 7 -9.02 -29.69 -13.59
N GLN A 8 -10.17 -30.14 -14.06
CA GLN A 8 -11.33 -29.28 -14.34
C GLN A 8 -11.84 -28.57 -13.08
N LYS A 9 -11.85 -29.24 -11.91
CA LYS A 9 -12.19 -28.61 -10.63
C LYS A 9 -11.17 -27.53 -10.21
N GLY A 10 -9.88 -27.73 -10.48
CA GLY A 10 -8.83 -26.75 -10.20
C GLY A 10 -8.99 -25.48 -11.03
N GLU A 11 -9.23 -25.61 -12.34
CA GLU A 11 -9.46 -24.47 -13.24
C GLU A 11 -10.70 -23.67 -12.88
N ILE A 12 -11.81 -24.35 -12.53
CA ILE A 12 -13.05 -23.68 -12.06
C ILE A 12 -12.78 -22.90 -10.77
N MET A 13 -12.00 -23.46 -9.83
CA MET A 13 -11.68 -22.81 -8.58
C MET A 13 -10.82 -21.56 -8.78
N ILE A 14 -9.80 -21.62 -9.64
CA ILE A 14 -8.98 -20.46 -10.00
C ILE A 14 -9.83 -19.37 -10.66
N MET A 15 -10.72 -19.74 -11.58
CA MET A 15 -11.63 -18.79 -12.21
C MET A 15 -12.55 -18.12 -11.18
N LEU A 16 -13.08 -18.87 -10.22
CA LEU A 16 -13.89 -18.34 -9.13
C LEU A 16 -13.11 -17.33 -8.29
N TYR A 17 -11.86 -17.63 -7.90
CA TYR A 17 -11.02 -16.71 -7.15
C TYR A 17 -10.74 -15.42 -7.94
N LYS A 18 -10.49 -15.49 -9.25
CA LYS A 18 -10.32 -14.31 -10.12
C LYS A 18 -11.57 -13.42 -10.13
N ILE A 19 -12.75 -14.02 -10.26
CA ILE A 19 -14.03 -13.30 -10.24
C ILE A 19 -14.24 -12.65 -8.86
N LEU A 20 -14.03 -13.39 -7.77
CA LEU A 20 -14.18 -12.87 -6.42
C LEU A 20 -13.22 -11.72 -6.17
N THR A 21 -11.95 -11.83 -6.58
CA THR A 21 -10.96 -10.75 -6.45
C THR A 21 -11.42 -9.50 -7.21
N ALA A 22 -11.90 -9.66 -8.46
CA ALA A 22 -12.40 -8.53 -9.25
C ALA A 22 -13.60 -7.84 -8.57
N LEU A 23 -14.55 -8.62 -8.03
CA LEU A 23 -15.71 -8.08 -7.31
C LEU A 23 -15.29 -7.36 -6.02
N VAL A 24 -14.36 -7.91 -5.27
CA VAL A 24 -13.80 -7.27 -4.06
C VAL A 24 -13.09 -5.96 -4.41
N CYS A 25 -12.26 -5.95 -5.44
CA CYS A 25 -11.59 -4.72 -5.90
C CYS A 25 -12.61 -3.64 -6.30
N LEU A 26 -13.65 -4.01 -7.06
CA LEU A 26 -14.72 -3.08 -7.42
C LEU A 26 -15.43 -2.54 -6.18
N ALA A 27 -15.78 -3.41 -5.23
CA ALA A 27 -16.44 -3.01 -3.98
C ALA A 27 -15.58 -2.02 -3.18
N VAL A 28 -14.26 -2.28 -3.02
CA VAL A 28 -13.33 -1.38 -2.34
C VAL A 28 -13.30 0.00 -3.00
N MET A 29 -13.19 0.04 -4.33
CA MET A 29 -13.16 1.31 -5.08
C MET A 29 -14.49 2.08 -5.03
N VAL A 30 -15.63 1.40 -4.90
CA VAL A 30 -16.94 2.03 -4.68
C VAL A 30 -17.08 2.53 -3.24
N LEU A 31 -16.55 1.80 -2.25
CA LEU A 31 -16.62 2.21 -0.84
C LEU A 31 -15.74 3.42 -0.53
N ALA A 32 -14.64 3.63 -1.26
CA ALA A 32 -13.73 4.75 -1.06
C ALA A 32 -14.44 6.12 -1.10
N PRO A 33 -15.18 6.51 -2.16
CA PRO A 33 -15.92 7.77 -2.19
C PRO A 33 -17.09 7.80 -1.19
N ILE A 34 -17.72 6.67 -0.89
CA ILE A 34 -18.79 6.59 0.11
C ILE A 34 -18.21 6.94 1.49
N PHE A 35 -17.06 6.38 1.86
CA PHE A 35 -16.36 6.73 3.08
C PHE A 35 -16.11 8.25 3.20
N VAL A 36 -15.57 8.87 2.15
CA VAL A 36 -15.29 10.31 2.17
C VAL A 36 -16.57 11.14 2.32
N LYS A 37 -17.66 10.69 1.69
CA LYS A 37 -18.99 11.33 1.84
C LYS A 37 -19.51 11.22 3.28
N GLU A 38 -19.45 10.04 3.90
CA GLU A 38 -19.90 9.81 5.28
C GLU A 38 -19.05 10.60 6.30
N GLN A 39 -17.82 10.93 5.97
CA GLN A 39 -16.92 11.69 6.85
C GLN A 39 -17.04 13.21 6.70
N ARG A 40 -17.97 13.75 5.90
CA ARG A 40 -18.13 15.22 5.72
C ARG A 40 -18.42 15.97 7.02
N GLY A 41 -19.21 15.38 7.92
CA GLY A 41 -19.52 15.92 9.24
C GLY A 41 -18.45 15.67 10.31
N GLY A 42 -17.34 15.05 9.95
CA GLY A 42 -16.30 14.59 10.86
C GLY A 42 -16.30 13.06 11.03
N PRO A 43 -15.34 12.51 11.78
CA PRO A 43 -15.27 11.08 12.05
C PRO A 43 -16.52 10.59 12.80
N CYS A 44 -17.09 9.48 12.36
CA CYS A 44 -18.27 8.86 12.98
C CYS A 44 -18.21 7.33 12.80
N TRP A 45 -19.04 6.59 13.56
CA TRP A 45 -19.06 5.13 13.50
C TRP A 45 -19.42 4.58 12.12
N ARG A 46 -20.30 5.26 11.37
CA ARG A 46 -20.67 4.87 10.00
C ARG A 46 -19.47 5.00 9.07
N SER A 47 -18.74 6.13 9.12
CA SER A 47 -17.55 6.31 8.30
C SER A 47 -16.44 5.32 8.68
N LEU A 48 -16.25 5.01 9.98
CA LEU A 48 -15.33 3.97 10.42
C LEU A 48 -15.72 2.60 9.84
N PHE A 49 -16.99 2.22 9.94
CA PHE A 49 -17.48 0.94 9.42
C PHE A 49 -17.20 0.82 7.90
N VAL A 50 -17.58 1.83 7.11
CA VAL A 50 -17.34 1.84 5.65
C VAL A 50 -15.84 1.71 5.36
N LYS A 51 -14.99 2.44 6.08
CA LYS A 51 -13.54 2.38 5.91
C LYS A 51 -13.01 0.98 6.22
N MET A 52 -13.43 0.37 7.33
CA MET A 52 -12.96 -0.95 7.73
C MET A 52 -13.45 -2.08 6.82
N VAL A 53 -14.65 -1.95 6.24
CA VAL A 53 -15.13 -2.88 5.20
C VAL A 53 -14.24 -2.77 3.96
N ALA A 54 -13.89 -1.58 3.51
CA ALA A 54 -12.98 -1.38 2.38
C ALA A 54 -11.57 -1.92 2.70
N ALA A 55 -11.05 -1.64 3.90
CA ALA A 55 -9.75 -2.15 4.35
C ALA A 55 -9.72 -3.68 4.45
N THR A 56 -10.77 -4.31 4.96
CA THR A 56 -10.92 -5.77 4.95
C THR A 56 -11.00 -6.31 3.52
N GLY A 57 -11.53 -5.50 2.58
CA GLY A 57 -11.58 -5.83 1.16
C GLY A 57 -10.19 -6.01 0.54
N TYR A 58 -9.25 -5.08 0.74
CA TYR A 58 -7.90 -5.26 0.18
C TYR A 58 -7.15 -6.42 0.86
N MET A 59 -7.37 -6.66 2.15
CA MET A 59 -6.87 -7.86 2.84
C MET A 59 -7.41 -9.15 2.22
N ALA A 60 -8.73 -9.19 1.96
CA ALA A 60 -9.38 -10.32 1.30
C ALA A 60 -8.84 -10.52 -0.13
N ALA A 61 -8.59 -9.44 -0.88
CA ALA A 61 -7.98 -9.51 -2.21
C ALA A 61 -6.59 -10.18 -2.15
N GLY A 62 -5.74 -9.80 -1.18
CA GLY A 62 -4.44 -10.44 -0.95
C GLY A 62 -4.58 -11.93 -0.61
N GLY A 63 -5.49 -12.29 0.28
CA GLY A 63 -5.78 -13.70 0.62
C GLY A 63 -6.29 -14.51 -0.56
N LEU A 64 -7.14 -13.94 -1.40
CA LEU A 64 -7.62 -14.58 -2.64
C LEU A 64 -6.48 -14.77 -3.66
N CYS A 65 -5.54 -13.82 -3.75
CA CYS A 65 -4.34 -13.96 -4.58
C CYS A 65 -3.47 -15.14 -4.12
N VAL A 66 -3.24 -15.30 -2.81
CA VAL A 66 -2.56 -16.51 -2.28
C VAL A 66 -3.34 -17.79 -2.61
N ALA A 67 -4.67 -17.76 -2.48
CA ALA A 67 -5.51 -18.92 -2.80
C ALA A 67 -5.44 -19.30 -4.30
N MET A 68 -5.26 -18.32 -5.20
CA MET A 68 -5.07 -18.58 -6.64
C MET A 68 -3.76 -19.26 -6.96
N THR A 69 -2.65 -18.91 -6.26
CA THR A 69 -1.33 -19.53 -6.46
C THR A 69 -1.24 -20.89 -5.79
N GLY A 70 -2.06 -21.14 -4.75
CA GLY A 70 -2.06 -22.38 -3.96
C GLY A 70 -0.84 -22.56 -3.06
N VAL A 71 0.07 -21.60 -3.03
CA VAL A 71 1.28 -21.58 -2.20
C VAL A 71 1.40 -20.22 -1.53
N CYS A 72 1.82 -20.19 -0.29
CA CYS A 72 2.12 -18.95 0.43
C CYS A 72 3.64 -18.82 0.56
N SER A 73 4.24 -18.07 -0.36
CA SER A 73 5.67 -17.81 -0.42
C SER A 73 6.15 -16.87 0.73
N PRO A 74 7.46 -16.76 0.99
CA PRO A 74 7.96 -15.71 1.90
C PRO A 74 7.61 -14.29 1.45
N PHE A 75 7.56 -14.02 0.14
CA PHE A 75 7.09 -12.75 -0.42
C PHE A 75 5.64 -12.45 0.00
N ASP A 76 4.74 -13.44 -0.17
CA ASP A 76 3.31 -13.30 0.15
C ASP A 76 3.08 -13.02 1.63
N LYS A 77 3.85 -13.68 2.51
CA LYS A 77 3.76 -13.46 3.97
C LYS A 77 4.08 -12.02 4.33
N TRP A 78 5.16 -11.46 3.76
CA TRP A 78 5.52 -10.07 4.00
C TRP A 78 4.52 -9.10 3.41
N MET A 79 3.98 -9.37 2.19
CA MET A 79 2.92 -8.57 1.59
C MET A 79 1.66 -8.56 2.45
N LEU A 80 1.20 -9.72 2.92
CA LEU A 80 0.02 -9.83 3.80
C LEU A 80 0.24 -9.11 5.14
N LEU A 81 1.45 -9.17 5.71
CA LEU A 81 1.79 -8.39 6.91
C LEU A 81 1.78 -6.88 6.63
N GLY A 82 2.21 -6.46 5.44
CA GLY A 82 2.11 -5.07 4.99
C GLY A 82 0.65 -4.60 4.92
N LEU A 83 -0.20 -5.35 4.22
CA LEU A 83 -1.63 -5.08 4.14
C LEU A 83 -2.29 -5.05 5.54
N PHE A 84 -1.90 -5.95 6.44
CA PHE A 84 -2.40 -5.98 7.82
C PHE A 84 -1.94 -4.76 8.63
N GLY A 85 -0.68 -4.34 8.47
CA GLY A 85 -0.17 -3.10 9.08
C GLY A 85 -0.97 -1.88 8.64
N SER A 86 -1.29 -1.78 7.34
CA SER A 86 -2.16 -0.75 6.78
C SER A 86 -3.58 -0.83 7.35
N TRP A 87 -4.14 -2.03 7.52
CA TRP A 87 -5.45 -2.25 8.14
C TRP A 87 -5.48 -1.73 9.59
N ILE A 88 -4.42 -1.99 10.36
CA ILE A 88 -4.25 -1.42 11.72
C ILE A 88 -4.17 0.11 11.63
N GLY A 89 -3.38 0.64 10.68
CA GLY A 89 -3.27 2.06 10.41
C GLY A 89 -4.63 2.71 10.13
N ASP A 90 -5.45 2.08 9.29
CA ASP A 90 -6.79 2.52 8.95
C ASP A 90 -7.73 2.60 10.14
N LEU A 91 -7.70 1.58 10.99
CA LEU A 91 -8.52 1.52 12.19
C LEU A 91 -8.15 2.65 13.15
N PHE A 92 -6.90 2.71 13.57
CA PHE A 92 -6.48 3.62 14.62
C PHE A 92 -6.38 5.07 14.17
N LEU A 93 -6.02 5.35 12.91
CA LEU A 93 -6.01 6.71 12.39
C LEU A 93 -7.43 7.32 12.30
N HIS A 94 -8.46 6.46 12.21
CA HIS A 94 -9.84 6.91 12.16
C HIS A 94 -10.50 7.04 13.55
N LEU A 95 -9.94 6.45 14.59
CA LEU A 95 -10.43 6.59 15.96
C LEU A 95 -10.02 7.96 16.51
N TRP A 96 -11.02 8.76 16.91
CA TRP A 96 -10.83 10.16 17.31
C TRP A 96 -10.92 10.39 18.83
N GLN A 97 -11.17 9.33 19.60
CA GLN A 97 -11.47 9.45 21.02
C GLN A 97 -10.26 9.86 21.88
N THR A 98 -9.05 9.57 21.42
CA THR A 98 -7.82 9.92 22.14
C THR A 98 -6.71 10.36 21.18
N LYS A 99 -5.72 11.12 21.70
CA LYS A 99 -4.53 11.51 20.91
C LYS A 99 -3.56 10.34 20.67
N VAL A 100 -3.71 9.24 21.40
CA VAL A 100 -2.85 8.04 21.28
C VAL A 100 -3.19 7.23 20.03
N PHE A 101 -4.47 7.13 19.67
CA PHE A 101 -4.89 6.33 18.52
C PHE A 101 -4.28 6.77 17.18
N PRO A 102 -4.22 8.05 16.83
CA PRO A 102 -3.51 8.47 15.62
C PRO A 102 -2.02 8.10 15.61
N ALA A 103 -1.35 8.10 16.76
CA ALA A 103 0.05 7.66 16.85
C ALA A 103 0.19 6.15 16.59
N ILE A 104 -0.73 5.32 17.13
CA ILE A 104 -0.77 3.88 16.82
C ILE A 104 -1.07 3.66 15.33
N GLY A 105 -2.00 4.43 14.75
CA GLY A 105 -2.30 4.38 13.32
C GLY A 105 -1.09 4.71 12.46
N PHE A 106 -0.34 5.75 12.82
CA PHE A 106 0.91 6.12 12.16
C PHE A 106 1.96 4.99 12.24
N LEU A 107 2.12 4.35 13.40
CA LEU A 107 3.03 3.21 13.56
C LEU A 107 2.54 1.99 12.76
N GLY A 108 1.23 1.80 12.62
CA GLY A 108 0.64 0.77 11.76
C GLY A 108 1.07 0.95 10.31
N PHE A 109 0.93 2.15 9.74
CA PHE A 109 1.37 2.45 8.38
C PHE A 109 2.89 2.38 8.23
N LEU A 110 3.65 2.89 9.21
CA LEU A 110 5.10 2.77 9.18
C LEU A 110 5.55 1.31 9.14
N SER A 111 4.96 0.44 9.95
CA SER A 111 5.26 -1.00 9.93
C SER A 111 4.85 -1.66 8.62
N ALA A 112 3.73 -1.23 8.01
CA ALA A 112 3.30 -1.71 6.70
C ALA A 112 4.37 -1.47 5.63
N HIS A 113 4.95 -0.26 5.59
CA HIS A 113 6.02 0.05 4.64
C HIS A 113 7.27 -0.80 4.85
N PHE A 114 7.66 -1.08 6.10
CA PHE A 114 8.77 -2.02 6.37
C PHE A 114 8.46 -3.42 5.85
N PHE A 115 7.24 -3.92 6.03
CA PHE A 115 6.83 -5.22 5.52
C PHE A 115 6.77 -5.25 3.99
N PHE A 116 6.31 -4.19 3.32
CA PHE A 116 6.37 -4.07 1.86
C PHE A 116 7.81 -4.05 1.35
N ILE A 117 8.73 -3.32 2.00
CA ILE A 117 10.15 -3.34 1.67
C ILE A 117 10.72 -4.76 1.82
N ALA A 118 10.37 -5.48 2.89
CA ALA A 118 10.80 -6.87 3.11
C ALA A 118 10.26 -7.81 2.02
N ALA A 119 8.99 -7.63 1.61
CA ALA A 119 8.41 -8.38 0.50
C ALA A 119 9.19 -8.13 -0.80
N TYR A 120 9.36 -6.86 -1.17
CA TYR A 120 10.09 -6.50 -2.40
C TYR A 120 11.51 -7.04 -2.38
N TRP A 121 12.20 -6.92 -1.25
CA TRP A 121 13.56 -7.49 -1.10
C TRP A 121 13.58 -9.01 -1.26
N THR A 122 12.59 -9.71 -0.69
CA THR A 122 12.45 -11.16 -0.83
C THR A 122 12.24 -11.55 -2.30
N GLY A 123 11.39 -10.84 -3.04
CA GLY A 123 11.19 -11.06 -4.47
C GLY A 123 12.45 -10.77 -5.30
N ILE A 124 13.13 -9.65 -5.00
CA ILE A 124 14.40 -9.30 -5.67
C ILE A 124 15.44 -10.39 -5.46
N ARG A 125 15.61 -10.87 -4.21
CA ARG A 125 16.60 -11.92 -3.87
C ARG A 125 16.29 -13.27 -4.52
N ALA A 126 15.02 -13.58 -4.73
CA ALA A 126 14.61 -14.78 -5.45
C ALA A 126 15.03 -14.75 -6.94
N MET A 127 15.01 -13.57 -7.56
CA MET A 127 15.36 -13.36 -8.97
C MET A 127 16.83 -13.00 -9.19
N ALA A 128 17.46 -12.32 -8.24
CA ALA A 128 18.85 -11.84 -8.28
C ALA A 128 19.55 -12.06 -6.92
N PRO A 129 20.01 -13.30 -6.62
CA PRO A 129 20.52 -13.68 -5.30
C PRO A 129 21.73 -12.87 -4.81
N ASP A 130 22.59 -12.44 -5.72
CA ASP A 130 23.84 -11.73 -5.39
C ASP A 130 23.67 -10.21 -5.29
N ARG A 131 22.45 -9.68 -5.50
CA ARG A 131 22.21 -8.25 -5.43
C ARG A 131 22.37 -7.74 -3.99
N ALA A 132 23.10 -6.62 -3.83
CA ALA A 132 23.15 -5.89 -2.57
C ALA A 132 21.79 -5.26 -2.23
N PHE A 133 21.49 -5.12 -0.92
CA PHE A 133 20.23 -4.48 -0.49
C PHE A 133 20.13 -3.05 -1.04
N PHE A 134 21.18 -2.24 -0.92
CA PHE A 134 21.29 -0.93 -1.55
C PHE A 134 22.45 -0.88 -2.53
N THR A 135 22.21 -0.22 -3.66
CA THR A 135 23.25 0.25 -4.60
C THR A 135 23.37 1.77 -4.53
N TRP A 136 24.48 2.33 -5.00
CA TRP A 136 24.69 3.79 -5.00
C TRP A 136 23.57 4.59 -5.68
N PRO A 137 23.05 4.18 -6.85
CA PRO A 137 21.89 4.86 -7.45
C PRO A 137 20.64 4.86 -6.59
N GLU A 138 20.39 3.77 -5.85
CA GLU A 138 19.24 3.66 -4.94
C GLU A 138 19.39 4.60 -3.74
N ILE A 139 20.60 4.68 -3.16
CA ILE A 139 20.90 5.62 -2.06
C ILE A 139 20.71 7.07 -2.54
N ALA A 140 21.25 7.39 -3.73
CA ALA A 140 21.11 8.71 -4.31
C ALA A 140 19.63 9.06 -4.58
N PHE A 141 18.84 8.11 -5.09
CA PHE A 141 17.40 8.29 -5.31
C PHE A 141 16.67 8.61 -4.00
N VAL A 142 16.90 7.82 -2.94
CA VAL A 142 16.26 8.05 -1.63
C VAL A 142 16.66 9.43 -1.08
N ALA A 143 17.95 9.77 -1.10
CA ALA A 143 18.43 11.06 -0.60
C ALA A 143 17.82 12.25 -1.37
N LEU A 144 17.76 12.17 -2.70
CA LEU A 144 17.17 13.23 -3.53
C LEU A 144 15.67 13.38 -3.29
N PHE A 145 14.97 12.27 -3.11
CA PHE A 145 13.54 12.30 -2.84
C PHE A 145 13.24 12.85 -1.43
N ASP A 146 14.08 12.54 -0.45
CA ASP A 146 13.96 13.12 0.90
C ASP A 146 14.18 14.63 0.89
N VAL A 147 15.16 15.13 0.10
CA VAL A 147 15.34 16.58 -0.14
C VAL A 147 14.09 17.17 -0.80
N PHE A 148 13.54 16.50 -1.82
CA PHE A 148 12.30 16.94 -2.45
C PHE A 148 11.15 17.00 -1.43
N PHE A 149 11.02 16.00 -0.55
CA PHE A 149 10.01 16.00 0.51
C PHE A 149 10.15 17.20 1.46
N VAL A 150 11.37 17.54 1.87
CA VAL A 150 11.61 18.71 2.72
C VAL A 150 11.20 20.00 2.00
N ILE A 151 11.57 20.16 0.73
CA ILE A 151 11.17 21.32 -0.09
C ILE A 151 9.64 21.38 -0.23
N PHE A 152 9.01 20.25 -0.49
CA PHE A 152 7.55 20.13 -0.56
C PHE A 152 6.88 20.54 0.76
N ALA A 153 7.38 20.05 1.90
CA ALA A 153 6.84 20.36 3.22
C ALA A 153 6.90 21.88 3.50
N VAL A 154 8.04 22.53 3.18
CA VAL A 154 8.20 23.98 3.32
C VAL A 154 7.23 24.73 2.41
N LYS A 155 7.16 24.38 1.11
CA LYS A 155 6.29 25.06 0.13
C LYS A 155 4.79 24.88 0.41
N THR A 156 4.39 23.75 0.92
CA THR A 156 2.99 23.47 1.26
C THR A 156 2.59 23.99 2.65
N GLY A 157 3.53 24.60 3.38
CA GLY A 157 3.27 25.18 4.70
C GLY A 157 2.94 24.13 5.75
N LEU A 158 3.54 22.95 5.67
CA LEU A 158 3.39 21.92 6.70
C LEU A 158 4.04 22.41 7.99
N ASN A 159 3.29 22.40 9.08
CA ASN A 159 3.79 22.78 10.39
C ASN A 159 4.59 21.62 11.02
N LEU A 160 5.82 21.44 10.57
CA LEU A 160 6.76 20.41 11.05
C LEU A 160 7.68 20.95 12.15
N LYS A 161 7.12 21.57 13.20
CA LYS A 161 7.91 22.12 14.30
C LYS A 161 7.99 21.15 15.48
N GLY A 162 9.15 21.15 16.17
CA GLY A 162 9.35 20.40 17.40
C GLY A 162 9.51 18.90 17.22
N VAL A 163 9.08 18.14 18.21
CA VAL A 163 9.30 16.68 18.32
C VAL A 163 8.66 15.88 17.17
N ILE A 164 7.65 16.44 16.48
CA ILE A 164 6.92 15.76 15.39
C ILE A 164 7.77 15.68 14.10
N ALA A 165 8.72 16.58 13.91
CA ALA A 165 9.53 16.61 12.69
C ALA A 165 10.32 15.31 12.46
N VAL A 166 10.95 14.77 13.51
CA VAL A 166 11.79 13.56 13.41
C VAL A 166 11.00 12.33 12.95
N PRO A 167 9.86 11.94 13.56
CA PRO A 167 9.05 10.84 13.08
C PRO A 167 8.59 11.00 11.63
N ILE A 168 8.27 12.22 11.20
CA ILE A 168 7.81 12.48 9.84
C ILE A 168 8.95 12.30 8.82
N VAL A 169 10.16 12.75 9.13
CA VAL A 169 11.33 12.54 8.27
C VAL A 169 11.65 11.05 8.16
N ILE A 170 11.67 10.32 9.28
CA ILE A 170 11.87 8.87 9.27
C ILE A 170 10.81 8.18 8.39
N TYR A 171 9.55 8.57 8.53
CA TYR A 171 8.46 8.04 7.72
C TYR A 171 8.67 8.33 6.23
N ALA A 172 9.06 9.56 5.89
CA ALA A 172 9.35 9.95 4.52
C ALA A 172 10.48 9.10 3.90
N THR A 173 11.57 8.89 4.63
CA THR A 173 12.68 8.03 4.18
C THR A 173 12.24 6.57 3.98
N VAL A 174 11.40 6.04 4.87
CA VAL A 174 10.91 4.66 4.76
C VAL A 174 9.99 4.50 3.55
N ILE A 175 9.04 5.42 3.32
CA ILE A 175 8.15 5.33 2.15
C ILE A 175 8.90 5.55 0.83
N THR A 176 9.91 6.42 0.82
CA THR A 176 10.79 6.61 -0.34
C THR A 176 11.61 5.34 -0.63
N THR A 177 12.11 4.68 0.42
CA THR A 177 12.79 3.40 0.30
C THR A 177 11.84 2.33 -0.25
N MET A 178 10.59 2.29 0.20
CA MET A 178 9.57 1.41 -0.35
C MET A 178 9.35 1.65 -1.85
N LEU A 179 9.21 2.90 -2.27
CA LEU A 179 9.06 3.26 -3.69
C LEU A 179 10.30 2.82 -4.50
N CYS A 180 11.50 3.08 -4.00
CA CYS A 180 12.75 2.65 -4.63
C CYS A 180 12.79 1.12 -4.81
N LYS A 181 12.46 0.35 -3.76
CA LYS A 181 12.44 -1.11 -3.82
C LYS A 181 11.35 -1.67 -4.72
N ALA A 182 10.20 -1.02 -4.81
CA ALA A 182 9.15 -1.36 -5.77
C ALA A 182 9.64 -1.22 -7.23
N ALA A 183 10.32 -0.11 -7.54
CA ALA A 183 10.94 0.08 -8.85
C ALA A 183 12.00 -0.98 -9.16
N VAL A 184 12.88 -1.26 -8.20
CA VAL A 184 13.94 -2.29 -8.33
C VAL A 184 13.33 -3.68 -8.54
N LEU A 185 12.29 -4.05 -7.78
CA LEU A 185 11.58 -5.32 -7.96
C LEU A 185 11.06 -5.47 -9.40
N GLY A 186 10.34 -4.45 -9.88
CA GLY A 186 9.77 -4.48 -11.21
C GLY A 186 10.82 -4.53 -12.32
N ILE A 187 11.87 -3.70 -12.23
CA ILE A 187 12.99 -3.70 -13.18
C ILE A 187 13.68 -5.07 -13.18
N THR A 188 13.95 -5.65 -12.00
CA THR A 188 14.58 -6.96 -11.88
C THR A 188 13.69 -8.03 -12.53
N ALA A 189 12.39 -8.03 -12.29
CA ALA A 189 11.45 -8.98 -12.89
C ALA A 189 11.45 -8.92 -14.44
N VAL A 190 11.53 -7.70 -15.00
CA VAL A 190 11.65 -7.54 -16.46
C VAL A 190 13.01 -8.04 -16.97
N GLN A 191 14.10 -7.66 -16.32
CA GLN A 191 15.47 -8.00 -16.75
C GLN A 191 15.76 -9.51 -16.67
N THR A 192 15.18 -10.20 -15.69
CA THR A 192 15.34 -11.67 -15.54
C THR A 192 14.38 -12.48 -16.39
N GLY A 193 13.46 -11.82 -17.13
CA GLY A 193 12.48 -12.51 -17.96
C GLY A 193 11.40 -13.26 -17.15
N ALA A 194 11.07 -12.77 -15.94
CA ALA A 194 10.00 -13.37 -15.14
C ALA A 194 8.68 -13.40 -15.91
N ALA A 195 7.88 -14.45 -15.73
CA ALA A 195 6.68 -14.74 -16.52
C ALA A 195 5.69 -13.55 -16.61
N HIS A 196 5.62 -12.72 -15.57
CA HIS A 196 4.76 -11.54 -15.51
C HIS A 196 5.55 -10.25 -15.27
N GLY A 197 6.84 -10.18 -15.66
CA GLY A 197 7.76 -9.10 -15.31
C GLY A 197 7.22 -7.69 -15.60
N ALA A 198 6.58 -7.47 -16.76
CA ALA A 198 5.98 -6.17 -17.10
C ALA A 198 4.80 -5.81 -16.16
N PHE A 199 3.96 -6.77 -15.80
CA PHE A 199 2.86 -6.55 -14.86
C PHE A 199 3.37 -6.33 -13.43
N VAL A 200 4.41 -7.05 -13.01
CA VAL A 200 5.09 -6.81 -11.73
C VAL A 200 5.61 -5.38 -11.68
N LEU A 201 6.29 -4.90 -12.75
CA LEU A 201 6.79 -3.52 -12.81
C LEU A 201 5.64 -2.51 -12.69
N ILE A 202 4.57 -2.69 -13.47
CA ILE A 202 3.43 -1.77 -13.46
C ILE A 202 2.76 -1.74 -12.08
N CYS A 203 2.43 -2.91 -11.53
CA CYS A 203 1.71 -3.00 -10.25
C CYS A 203 2.56 -2.52 -9.07
N ALA A 204 3.84 -2.89 -9.01
CA ALA A 204 4.73 -2.46 -7.94
C ALA A 204 4.96 -0.96 -7.97
N LEU A 205 5.31 -0.41 -9.14
CA LEU A 205 5.61 1.02 -9.29
C LEU A 205 4.36 1.88 -9.13
N ALA A 206 3.24 1.53 -9.81
CA ALA A 206 2.00 2.28 -9.69
C ALA A 206 1.43 2.20 -8.27
N GLY A 207 1.44 1.01 -7.62
CA GLY A 207 1.01 0.85 -6.25
C GLY A 207 1.82 1.72 -5.29
N ALA A 208 3.15 1.67 -5.38
CA ALA A 208 4.02 2.48 -4.53
C ALA A 208 3.87 3.99 -4.80
N LEU A 209 3.76 4.43 -6.06
CA LEU A 209 3.55 5.84 -6.40
C LEU A 209 2.21 6.37 -5.88
N LEU A 210 1.13 5.60 -6.03
CA LEU A 210 -0.18 5.98 -5.51
C LEU A 210 -0.17 6.03 -3.97
N PHE A 211 0.55 5.14 -3.31
CA PHE A 211 0.71 5.17 -1.86
C PHE A 211 1.46 6.44 -1.43
N VAL A 212 2.59 6.74 -2.05
CA VAL A 212 3.35 7.99 -1.81
C VAL A 212 2.48 9.23 -2.03
N ALA A 213 1.72 9.28 -3.13
CA ALA A 213 0.81 10.39 -3.42
C ALA A 213 -0.30 10.53 -2.36
N SER A 214 -0.83 9.41 -1.88
CA SER A 214 -1.78 9.38 -0.76
C SER A 214 -1.15 9.95 0.51
N ASP A 215 0.05 9.51 0.88
CA ASP A 215 0.71 9.93 2.11
C ASP A 215 1.15 11.41 2.09
N PHE A 216 1.57 11.90 0.94
CA PHE A 216 1.80 13.34 0.77
C PHE A 216 0.50 14.13 0.95
N THR A 217 -0.59 13.62 0.43
CA THR A 217 -1.90 14.26 0.53
C THR A 217 -2.43 14.25 1.97
N ILE A 218 -2.32 13.13 2.68
CA ILE A 218 -2.76 13.07 4.09
C ILE A 218 -1.89 13.97 4.97
N SER A 219 -0.59 14.10 4.66
CA SER A 219 0.29 15.03 5.36
C SER A 219 -0.19 16.48 5.24
N ILE A 220 -0.61 16.90 4.03
CA ILE A 220 -1.22 18.22 3.83
C ILE A 220 -2.52 18.35 4.63
N LEU A 221 -3.40 17.35 4.58
CA LEU A 221 -4.68 17.36 5.31
C LEU A 221 -4.50 17.40 6.84
N MET A 222 -3.44 16.79 7.37
CA MET A 222 -3.19 16.74 8.81
C MET A 222 -2.43 17.97 9.35
N PHE A 223 -1.45 18.46 8.60
CA PHE A 223 -0.48 19.45 9.11
C PHE A 223 -0.66 20.85 8.50
N ASN A 224 -1.52 21.04 7.50
CA ASN A 224 -1.89 22.37 6.99
C ASN A 224 -3.32 22.71 7.39
N GLU A 225 -3.47 23.64 8.35
CA GLU A 225 -4.78 24.06 8.90
C GLU A 225 -5.78 24.51 7.83
N LYS A 226 -5.31 25.17 6.75
CA LYS A 226 -6.16 25.66 5.67
C LYS A 226 -6.76 24.54 4.82
N GLN A 227 -6.12 23.35 4.82
CA GLN A 227 -6.49 22.21 3.97
C GLN A 227 -7.25 21.11 4.72
N LYS A 228 -7.35 21.15 6.03
CA LYS A 228 -8.02 20.11 6.87
C LYS A 228 -9.43 19.73 6.40
N LYS A 229 -10.17 20.70 5.83
CA LYS A 229 -11.54 20.52 5.33
C LYS A 229 -11.62 20.43 3.81
N ASN A 230 -10.50 20.29 3.10
CA ASN A 230 -10.48 20.20 1.64
C ASN A 230 -11.01 18.83 1.18
N TYR A 231 -12.29 18.81 0.78
CA TYR A 231 -12.97 17.58 0.38
C TYR A 231 -12.39 16.95 -0.89
N PRO A 232 -12.09 17.68 -1.98
CA PRO A 232 -11.41 17.12 -3.15
C PRO A 232 -10.08 16.47 -2.81
N LEU A 233 -9.26 17.09 -1.97
CA LEU A 233 -7.97 16.57 -1.56
C LEU A 233 -8.13 15.28 -0.74
N LYS A 234 -9.15 15.23 0.13
CA LYS A 234 -9.48 14.03 0.89
C LYS A 234 -9.97 12.89 0.00
N MET A 235 -10.76 13.21 -1.03
CA MET A 235 -11.19 12.23 -2.02
C MET A 235 -9.98 11.65 -2.77
N PHE A 236 -9.08 12.50 -3.24
CA PHE A 236 -7.85 12.08 -3.90
C PHE A 236 -7.01 11.15 -3.00
N ASN A 237 -6.77 11.56 -1.73
CA ASN A 237 -6.05 10.75 -0.75
C ASN A 237 -6.63 9.33 -0.64
N ILE A 238 -7.92 9.21 -0.40
CA ILE A 238 -8.56 7.92 -0.12
C ILE A 238 -8.63 7.03 -1.36
N VAL A 239 -8.92 7.60 -2.54
CA VAL A 239 -8.97 6.83 -3.79
C VAL A 239 -7.59 6.31 -4.17
N THR A 240 -6.55 7.15 -4.09
CA THR A 240 -5.17 6.73 -4.39
C THR A 240 -4.68 5.70 -3.39
N TYR A 241 -5.02 5.84 -2.10
CA TYR A 241 -4.68 4.89 -1.06
C TYR A 241 -5.25 3.49 -1.32
N PHE A 242 -6.58 3.37 -1.48
CA PHE A 242 -7.20 2.07 -1.72
C PHE A 242 -6.79 1.45 -3.05
N ALA A 243 -6.56 2.26 -4.09
CA ALA A 243 -6.01 1.77 -5.35
C ALA A 243 -4.60 1.22 -5.17
N ALA A 244 -3.75 1.89 -4.36
CA ALA A 244 -2.42 1.41 -4.02
C ALA A 244 -2.48 0.05 -3.33
N GLU A 245 -3.27 -0.08 -2.25
CA GLU A 245 -3.40 -1.33 -1.49
C GLU A 245 -3.87 -2.51 -2.35
N LEU A 246 -4.81 -2.27 -3.28
CA LEU A 246 -5.27 -3.29 -4.21
C LEU A 246 -4.18 -3.72 -5.21
N LEU A 247 -3.39 -2.76 -5.74
CA LEU A 247 -2.27 -3.09 -6.64
C LEU A 247 -1.18 -3.87 -5.90
N LEU A 248 -0.88 -3.50 -4.64
CA LEU A 248 0.06 -4.23 -3.81
C LEU A 248 -0.44 -5.63 -3.48
N ALA A 249 -1.72 -5.79 -3.13
CA ALA A 249 -2.32 -7.11 -2.94
C ALA A 249 -2.24 -7.97 -4.19
N PHE A 250 -2.41 -7.38 -5.39
CA PHE A 250 -2.35 -8.11 -6.65
C PHE A 250 -0.96 -8.62 -7.02
N LEU A 251 0.12 -8.01 -6.51
CA LEU A 251 1.49 -8.50 -6.70
C LEU A 251 1.70 -9.94 -6.22
N ILE A 252 0.93 -10.38 -5.21
CA ILE A 252 0.95 -11.76 -4.70
C ILE A 252 0.60 -12.78 -5.80
N ALA A 253 -0.26 -12.42 -6.75
CA ALA A 253 -0.63 -13.31 -7.85
C ALA A 253 0.36 -13.27 -9.03
N LEU A 254 1.35 -12.37 -9.00
CA LEU A 254 2.30 -12.15 -10.11
C LEU A 254 3.71 -12.66 -9.83
N ILE A 255 4.07 -12.87 -8.56
CA ILE A 255 5.38 -13.32 -8.08
C ILE A 255 5.27 -14.71 -7.45
#